data_12902902ab261a7f1016d9902ce770b8
#
_entry.id   12902902ab261a7f1016d9902ce770b8
#
_cell.length_a   1.000
_cell.length_b   1.000
_cell.length_c   1.000
_cell.angle_alpha   90.00
_cell.angle_beta   90.00
_cell.angle_gamma   90.00
#
_symmetry.space_group_name_H-M   'P 1'
#
loop_
_entity.id
_entity.type
_entity.pdbx_description
1 polymer ?
#
loop_
_entity_poly.entity_id
_entity_poly.type
_entity_poly.pdbx_seq_one_letter_code
_entity_poly.pdbx_strand_id
1 'polypeptide(L)'
;MVRGSALASFIVLCWASSLSAQTIYPIDRAEILAGAKFDFKVELPGPVDPARLKVTVNGADYATAFGRAGTFIEREDGKDQSALILRDVTLTRPGNVVVDVSDGVGQHSVTWTVYDTGPRKAKNVILFIGDGMSPAHRVAARILSKGISEGKSRGKLAIDDMPHMALVATAGSDSIVTDSANAASAYATGHKSAVNALGVYADRTASPFDDPRVETITSLAKRRHGMAIGVVTNTEIEDATPAAMVAHTRRRAAYDEIVEQFFAAKPDVLMGGGSANFLPKSASGSKRKDETDYIARFRDAGYQVATTASELGALSAKPETARLLGLFATGNMDGVLDRKFLKGGGVKKFPEQPDLTEQVQAALQLLSRNEAGFFLMVESGMIDKYAHLLDMERAVYDTIMLDNAVRQTREWARARGDDTLILVLADHNHPNSLVGTVNDDMATVPNVPLRERVGVYDRAGFPNYPAPDAEGYPARIDVSRRLAIFSASLPDHYETFRPKLDNPNEPTVKADADGTFKANDKYKDVPGAVLRPGNLSAMIGASVHSGEDVILTATGPGSERVHGSMDNTDVFRVMADALGLAAGQ
;
A
#
# COMPACT_ATOMS: atom_id res chain seq x y z
N MET A 1 57.65 -32.10 -41.16
CA MET A 1 57.22 -32.99 -40.08
C MET A 1 57.41 -32.25 -38.77
N VAL A 2 56.35 -31.68 -38.24
CA VAL A 2 56.32 -31.11 -36.88
C VAL A 2 55.10 -31.68 -36.24
N ARG A 3 55.25 -32.49 -35.21
CA ARG A 3 54.18 -33.09 -34.41
C ARG A 3 53.73 -32.08 -33.37
N GLY A 4 52.49 -31.60 -33.49
CA GLY A 4 51.83 -30.81 -32.45
C GLY A 4 51.12 -31.72 -31.43
N SER A 5 51.57 -31.63 -30.17
CA SER A 5 50.96 -32.32 -29.05
C SER A 5 49.76 -31.44 -28.57
N ALA A 6 48.55 -31.99 -28.63
CA ALA A 6 47.35 -31.36 -28.05
C ALA A 6 47.31 -31.68 -26.56
N LEU A 7 47.44 -30.64 -25.71
CA LEU A 7 47.13 -30.72 -24.28
C LEU A 7 45.60 -30.58 -24.10
N ALA A 8 44.94 -31.64 -23.69
CA ALA A 8 43.57 -31.61 -23.28
C ALA A 8 43.48 -31.09 -21.81
N SER A 9 43.07 -29.84 -21.63
CA SER A 9 42.75 -29.31 -20.30
C SER A 9 41.38 -29.82 -19.86
N PHE A 10 41.36 -30.71 -18.90
CA PHE A 10 40.13 -31.09 -18.18
C PHE A 10 39.72 -29.95 -17.26
N ILE A 11 38.69 -29.20 -17.62
CA ILE A 11 38.00 -28.29 -16.70
C ILE A 11 37.08 -29.15 -15.82
N VAL A 12 37.50 -29.38 -14.58
CA VAL A 12 36.63 -29.94 -13.54
C VAL A 12 35.69 -28.81 -13.12
N LEU A 13 34.48 -28.80 -13.67
CA LEU A 13 33.38 -28.00 -13.08
C LEU A 13 33.04 -28.59 -11.71
N CYS A 14 33.59 -28.01 -10.65
CA CYS A 14 33.05 -28.19 -9.33
C CYS A 14 31.67 -27.53 -9.32
N TRP A 15 30.62 -28.33 -9.43
CA TRP A 15 29.29 -27.93 -8.99
C TRP A 15 29.37 -27.76 -7.47
N ALA A 16 29.60 -26.54 -7.03
CA ALA A 16 29.26 -26.17 -5.66
C ALA A 16 27.74 -26.29 -5.59
N SER A 17 27.22 -27.41 -5.09
CA SER A 17 25.86 -27.47 -4.55
C SER A 17 25.82 -26.35 -3.51
N SER A 18 25.10 -25.28 -3.82
CA SER A 18 24.72 -24.29 -2.83
C SER A 18 23.93 -25.04 -1.76
N LEU A 19 24.60 -25.44 -0.68
CA LEU A 19 23.92 -25.84 0.55
C LEU A 19 22.98 -24.69 0.86
N SER A 20 21.68 -24.94 0.80
CA SER A 20 20.67 -23.98 1.22
C SER A 20 21.04 -23.54 2.63
N ALA A 21 21.30 -22.26 2.83
CA ALA A 21 21.67 -21.72 4.13
C ALA A 21 20.49 -21.83 5.09
N GLN A 22 20.76 -21.92 6.38
CA GLN A 22 19.75 -21.77 7.43
C GLN A 22 19.11 -20.40 7.29
N THR A 23 17.78 -20.30 7.48
CA THR A 23 17.05 -19.03 7.46
C THR A 23 16.54 -18.71 8.85
N ILE A 24 16.71 -17.47 9.29
CA ILE A 24 16.28 -16.97 10.60
C ILE A 24 15.27 -15.84 10.38
N TYR A 25 14.14 -15.92 11.05
CA TYR A 25 13.13 -14.86 11.08
C TYR A 25 12.95 -14.33 12.51
N PRO A 26 12.88 -13.03 12.70
CA PRO A 26 13.08 -11.93 11.74
C PRO A 26 14.40 -12.01 10.97
N ILE A 27 14.40 -11.46 9.74
CA ILE A 27 15.58 -11.44 8.87
C ILE A 27 16.71 -10.58 9.45
N ASP A 28 17.91 -10.70 8.88
CA ASP A 28 19.06 -9.88 9.30
C ASP A 28 18.76 -8.37 9.20
N ARG A 29 19.31 -7.60 10.13
CA ARG A 29 19.11 -6.14 10.27
C ARG A 29 17.68 -5.70 10.55
N ALA A 30 16.81 -6.59 11.03
CA ALA A 30 15.48 -6.18 11.49
C ALA A 30 15.57 -5.20 12.65
N GLU A 31 14.76 -4.14 12.61
CA GLU A 31 14.59 -3.20 13.71
C GLU A 31 13.30 -3.55 14.47
N ILE A 32 13.44 -3.89 15.76
CA ILE A 32 12.36 -4.42 16.58
C ILE A 32 12.01 -3.40 17.67
N LEU A 33 10.76 -2.96 17.71
CA LEU A 33 10.29 -2.11 18.80
C LEU A 33 10.26 -2.90 20.13
N ALA A 34 10.85 -2.37 21.18
CA ALA A 34 10.87 -3.00 22.49
C ALA A 34 9.45 -3.33 22.97
N GLY A 35 9.18 -4.63 23.20
CA GLY A 35 7.89 -5.15 23.63
C GLY A 35 6.82 -5.31 22.54
N ALA A 36 7.13 -5.08 21.28
CA ALA A 36 6.31 -5.53 20.16
C ALA A 36 6.42 -7.06 20.03
N LYS A 37 5.36 -7.71 19.59
CA LYS A 37 5.30 -9.15 19.39
C LYS A 37 5.74 -9.53 17.99
N PHE A 38 6.49 -10.62 17.90
CA PHE A 38 6.85 -11.23 16.62
C PHE A 38 7.00 -12.74 16.77
N ASP A 39 6.95 -13.46 15.65
CA ASP A 39 7.25 -14.88 15.63
C ASP A 39 8.73 -15.08 15.32
N PHE A 40 9.39 -15.90 16.12
CA PHE A 40 10.74 -16.36 15.87
C PHE A 40 10.70 -17.72 15.17
N LYS A 41 11.37 -17.83 14.01
CA LYS A 41 11.49 -19.09 13.28
C LYS A 41 12.90 -19.30 12.78
N VAL A 42 13.35 -20.55 12.85
CA VAL A 42 14.59 -21.01 12.22
C VAL A 42 14.24 -22.12 11.25
N GLU A 43 14.59 -21.98 9.99
CA GLU A 43 14.47 -23.02 8.98
C GLU A 43 15.83 -23.68 8.73
N LEU A 44 15.85 -24.98 8.73
CA LEU A 44 17.03 -25.81 8.56
C LEU A 44 16.95 -26.55 7.21
N PRO A 45 18.02 -26.57 6.39
CA PRO A 45 17.94 -27.06 5.01
C PRO A 45 17.78 -28.58 4.87
N GLY A 46 17.93 -29.31 5.97
CA GLY A 46 17.79 -30.77 6.01
C GLY A 46 17.19 -31.25 7.33
N PRO A 47 16.99 -32.57 7.49
CA PRO A 47 16.60 -33.16 8.76
C PRO A 47 17.74 -32.99 9.78
N VAL A 48 17.43 -32.46 10.93
CA VAL A 48 18.38 -32.17 12.00
C VAL A 48 17.95 -32.90 13.27
N ASP A 49 18.89 -33.56 13.94
CA ASP A 49 18.66 -34.07 15.28
C ASP A 49 18.48 -32.87 16.25
N PRO A 50 17.35 -32.74 16.93
CA PRO A 50 17.11 -31.63 17.88
C PRO A 50 18.23 -31.46 18.93
N ALA A 51 18.90 -32.54 19.31
CA ALA A 51 20.01 -32.49 20.27
C ALA A 51 21.27 -31.80 19.73
N ARG A 52 21.40 -31.69 18.40
CA ARG A 52 22.51 -31.00 17.72
C ARG A 52 22.20 -29.54 17.39
N LEU A 53 20.93 -29.17 17.40
CA LEU A 53 20.51 -27.79 17.12
C LEU A 53 20.89 -26.90 18.31
N LYS A 54 21.71 -25.89 18.03
CA LYS A 54 22.04 -24.84 18.99
C LYS A 54 21.53 -23.51 18.46
N VAL A 55 20.68 -22.87 19.23
CA VAL A 55 20.16 -21.52 18.93
C VAL A 55 20.43 -20.64 20.12
N THR A 56 21.16 -19.56 19.92
CA THR A 56 21.48 -18.61 20.99
C THR A 56 21.05 -17.20 20.61
N VAL A 57 20.67 -16.43 21.62
CA VAL A 57 20.34 -15.01 21.53
C VAL A 57 21.28 -14.27 22.49
N ASN A 58 22.20 -13.48 21.95
CA ASN A 58 23.30 -12.86 22.70
C ASN A 58 24.09 -13.88 23.55
N GLY A 59 24.34 -15.07 22.98
CA GLY A 59 25.08 -16.16 23.64
C GLY A 59 24.29 -16.98 24.66
N ALA A 60 23.08 -16.55 25.07
CA ALA A 60 22.18 -17.35 25.92
C ALA A 60 21.32 -18.29 25.08
N ASP A 61 20.98 -19.45 25.62
CA ASP A 61 20.02 -20.35 24.97
C ASP A 61 18.70 -19.61 24.66
N TYR A 62 18.14 -19.85 23.48
CA TYR A 62 16.94 -19.15 23.00
C TYR A 62 15.73 -19.32 23.94
N ALA A 63 15.55 -20.51 24.53
CA ALA A 63 14.43 -20.76 25.44
C ALA A 63 14.58 -19.93 26.73
N THR A 64 15.79 -19.72 27.19
CA THR A 64 16.09 -18.82 28.30
C THR A 64 15.87 -17.35 27.90
N ALA A 65 16.34 -16.95 26.71
CA ALA A 65 16.21 -15.57 26.23
C ALA A 65 14.76 -15.15 25.99
N PHE A 66 13.93 -16.02 25.42
CA PHE A 66 12.50 -15.78 25.18
C PHE A 66 11.58 -16.25 26.31
N GLY A 67 12.13 -16.86 27.37
CA GLY A 67 11.38 -17.34 28.54
C GLY A 67 10.53 -18.59 28.29
N ARG A 68 10.67 -19.25 27.14
CA ARG A 68 9.97 -20.50 26.80
C ARG A 68 10.63 -21.25 25.65
N ALA A 69 10.45 -22.57 25.62
CA ALA A 69 10.88 -23.41 24.52
C ALA A 69 9.97 -23.25 23.29
N GLY A 70 10.55 -23.42 22.11
CA GLY A 70 9.85 -23.48 20.83
C GLY A 70 9.35 -24.85 20.48
N THR A 71 8.55 -24.93 19.43
CA THR A 71 8.14 -26.19 18.79
C THR A 71 9.17 -26.55 17.72
N PHE A 72 9.82 -27.68 17.87
CA PHE A 72 10.66 -28.24 16.83
C PHE A 72 9.82 -29.09 15.88
N ILE A 73 9.97 -28.88 14.58
CA ILE A 73 9.28 -29.56 13.50
C ILE A 73 10.33 -30.39 12.77
N GLU A 74 10.28 -31.70 12.92
CA GLU A 74 11.27 -32.62 12.34
C GLU A 74 11.21 -32.65 10.81
N ARG A 75 9.98 -32.67 10.26
CA ARG A 75 9.71 -32.73 8.81
C ARG A 75 8.66 -31.69 8.45
N GLU A 76 9.11 -30.49 8.18
CA GLU A 76 8.24 -29.39 7.81
C GLU A 76 7.59 -29.65 6.44
N ASP A 77 6.25 -29.54 6.36
CA ASP A 77 5.45 -29.92 5.18
C ASP A 77 5.66 -31.39 4.72
N GLY A 78 6.06 -32.27 5.63
CA GLY A 78 6.37 -33.67 5.29
C GLY A 78 7.66 -33.87 4.50
N LYS A 79 8.44 -32.81 4.30
CA LYS A 79 9.73 -32.84 3.57
C LYS A 79 10.89 -33.13 4.51
N ASP A 80 12.03 -33.56 3.95
CA ASP A 80 13.26 -33.79 4.72
C ASP A 80 13.97 -32.45 5.03
N GLN A 81 13.30 -31.62 5.84
CA GLN A 81 13.78 -30.32 6.31
C GLN A 81 13.12 -30.01 7.66
N SER A 82 13.89 -29.50 8.60
CA SER A 82 13.42 -29.22 9.95
C SER A 82 13.21 -27.72 10.20
N ALA A 83 12.41 -27.37 11.19
CA ALA A 83 12.25 -26.00 11.64
C ALA A 83 12.09 -25.92 13.16
N LEU A 84 12.44 -24.77 13.74
CA LEU A 84 12.12 -24.38 15.10
C LEU A 84 11.26 -23.12 15.05
N ILE A 85 10.12 -23.12 15.74
CA ILE A 85 9.21 -21.96 15.76
C ILE A 85 8.76 -21.61 17.18
N LEU A 86 8.77 -20.30 17.49
CA LEU A 86 8.14 -19.71 18.67
C LEU A 86 7.23 -18.58 18.22
N ARG A 87 5.95 -18.66 18.58
CA ARG A 87 4.97 -17.60 18.27
C ARG A 87 4.96 -16.53 19.36
N ASP A 88 4.61 -15.29 19.00
CA ASP A 88 4.36 -14.18 19.94
C ASP A 88 5.50 -13.93 20.96
N VAL A 89 6.75 -13.92 20.53
CA VAL A 89 7.88 -13.55 21.39
C VAL A 89 8.05 -12.04 21.44
N THR A 90 8.74 -11.55 22.48
CA THR A 90 9.07 -10.13 22.66
C THR A 90 10.50 -9.95 23.14
N LEU A 91 11.12 -8.86 22.73
CA LEU A 91 12.38 -8.35 23.27
C LEU A 91 12.12 -6.98 23.91
N THR A 92 12.50 -6.82 25.17
CA THR A 92 12.15 -5.60 25.94
C THR A 92 13.34 -4.68 26.22
N ARG A 93 14.58 -5.16 26.02
CA ARG A 93 15.80 -4.38 26.30
C ARG A 93 16.36 -3.81 24.99
N PRO A 94 16.45 -2.48 24.84
CA PRO A 94 17.09 -1.86 23.70
C PRO A 94 18.56 -2.27 23.55
N GLY A 95 19.03 -2.33 22.30
CA GLY A 95 20.40 -2.68 21.94
C GLY A 95 20.46 -3.69 20.81
N ASN A 96 21.67 -4.04 20.40
CA ASN A 96 21.89 -5.06 19.39
C ASN A 96 21.66 -6.46 19.97
N VAL A 97 20.98 -7.30 19.22
CA VAL A 97 20.69 -8.70 19.54
C VAL A 97 21.24 -9.58 18.44
N VAL A 98 22.23 -10.40 18.77
CA VAL A 98 22.82 -11.39 17.85
C VAL A 98 22.13 -12.72 18.08
N VAL A 99 21.62 -13.31 17.00
CA VAL A 99 21.04 -14.65 17.01
C VAL A 99 21.94 -15.58 16.20
N ASP A 100 22.50 -16.58 16.87
CA ASP A 100 23.35 -17.59 16.24
C ASP A 100 22.62 -18.92 16.20
N VAL A 101 22.66 -19.59 15.05
CA VAL A 101 22.10 -20.90 14.82
C VAL A 101 23.19 -21.83 14.31
N SER A 102 23.31 -23.02 14.91
CA SER A 102 24.16 -24.11 14.41
C SER A 102 23.42 -25.43 14.50
N ASP A 103 23.43 -26.21 13.41
CA ASP A 103 22.84 -27.55 13.31
C ASP A 103 23.89 -28.67 13.42
N GLY A 104 25.15 -28.29 13.70
CA GLY A 104 26.29 -29.19 13.75
C GLY A 104 26.91 -29.48 12.39
N VAL A 105 26.38 -28.92 11.29
CA VAL A 105 26.93 -28.99 9.93
C VAL A 105 27.25 -27.58 9.42
N GLY A 106 26.33 -26.64 9.62
CA GLY A 106 26.46 -25.22 9.25
C GLY A 106 26.20 -24.30 10.44
N GLN A 107 26.54 -23.03 10.23
CA GLN A 107 26.24 -21.96 11.17
C GLN A 107 25.74 -20.73 10.41
N HIS A 108 24.74 -20.07 10.95
CA HIS A 108 24.22 -18.79 10.43
C HIS A 108 23.96 -17.82 11.59
N SER A 109 24.13 -16.53 11.33
CA SER A 109 23.93 -15.47 12.33
C SER A 109 23.21 -14.30 11.71
N VAL A 110 22.29 -13.70 12.49
CA VAL A 110 21.62 -12.44 12.16
C VAL A 110 21.77 -11.46 13.32
N THR A 111 21.74 -10.18 13.02
CA THR A 111 21.76 -9.12 14.03
C THR A 111 20.52 -8.27 13.92
N TRP A 112 19.79 -8.13 15.03
CA TRP A 112 18.64 -7.24 15.15
C TRP A 112 18.99 -6.02 16.00
N THR A 113 18.30 -4.92 15.76
CA THR A 113 18.36 -3.74 16.61
C THR A 113 17.04 -3.59 17.36
N VAL A 114 17.06 -3.79 18.67
CA VAL A 114 15.89 -3.49 19.51
C VAL A 114 15.96 -2.01 19.90
N TYR A 115 14.89 -1.26 19.63
CA TYR A 115 14.83 0.16 19.95
C TYR A 115 13.66 0.49 20.88
N ASP A 116 13.84 1.58 21.63
CA ASP A 116 12.83 2.14 22.52
C ASP A 116 12.20 3.39 21.90
N THR A 117 11.10 3.86 22.44
CA THR A 117 10.50 5.15 22.11
C THR A 117 10.61 6.12 23.28
N GLY A 118 10.56 7.42 23.00
CA GLY A 118 10.38 8.42 24.02
C GLY A 118 8.96 8.43 24.59
N PRO A 119 8.65 9.36 25.54
CA PRO A 119 7.30 9.58 26.01
C PRO A 119 6.33 9.89 24.87
N ARG A 120 5.07 9.49 25.02
CA ARG A 120 4.01 9.78 24.06
C ARG A 120 3.91 11.29 23.78
N LYS A 121 3.98 11.68 22.50
CA LYS A 121 3.92 13.05 22.01
C LYS A 121 2.57 13.36 21.37
N ALA A 122 2.03 12.41 20.60
CA ALA A 122 0.77 12.55 19.89
C ALA A 122 -0.35 11.76 20.57
N LYS A 123 -1.52 12.36 20.70
CA LYS A 123 -2.73 11.66 21.12
C LYS A 123 -3.27 10.76 20.02
N ASN A 124 -3.22 11.23 18.77
CA ASN A 124 -3.71 10.54 17.61
C ASN A 124 -2.65 10.44 16.53
N VAL A 125 -2.77 9.41 15.69
CA VAL A 125 -1.99 9.28 14.45
C VAL A 125 -2.95 9.05 13.29
N ILE A 126 -2.74 9.79 12.20
CA ILE A 126 -3.45 9.60 10.94
C ILE A 126 -2.43 9.39 9.84
N LEU A 127 -2.48 8.23 9.20
CA LEU A 127 -1.64 7.83 8.08
C LEU A 127 -2.46 7.89 6.79
N PHE A 128 -2.14 8.83 5.91
CA PHE A 128 -2.70 8.89 4.56
C PHE A 128 -1.77 8.20 3.57
N ILE A 129 -2.32 7.30 2.78
CA ILE A 129 -1.63 6.61 1.70
C ILE A 129 -2.33 6.94 0.38
N GLY A 130 -1.62 7.62 -0.52
CA GLY A 130 -2.02 7.73 -1.92
C GLY A 130 -1.35 6.58 -2.67
N ASP A 131 -2.07 5.47 -2.85
CA ASP A 131 -1.52 4.27 -3.48
C ASP A 131 -0.97 4.60 -4.88
N GLY A 132 0.27 4.25 -5.15
CA GLY A 132 0.93 4.52 -6.42
C GLY A 132 1.15 6.00 -6.76
N MET A 133 0.96 6.92 -5.80
CA MET A 133 1.00 8.38 -6.02
C MET A 133 2.43 8.88 -6.28
N SER A 134 2.81 8.95 -7.55
CA SER A 134 4.10 9.52 -7.97
C SER A 134 4.16 11.05 -7.86
N PRO A 135 5.35 11.66 -7.90
CA PRO A 135 5.51 13.12 -7.99
C PRO A 135 4.73 13.76 -9.15
N ALA A 136 4.55 13.04 -10.28
CA ALA A 136 3.78 13.53 -11.41
C ALA A 136 2.30 13.73 -11.07
N HIS A 137 1.70 12.81 -10.29
CA HIS A 137 0.33 12.96 -9.80
C HIS A 137 0.18 14.22 -8.93
N ARG A 138 1.09 14.44 -7.97
CA ARG A 138 1.08 15.64 -7.09
C ARG A 138 1.21 16.94 -7.89
N VAL A 139 2.14 17.00 -8.87
CA VAL A 139 2.32 18.18 -9.71
C VAL A 139 1.09 18.44 -10.57
N ALA A 140 0.52 17.41 -11.19
CA ALA A 140 -0.68 17.54 -12.00
C ALA A 140 -1.89 17.97 -11.16
N ALA A 141 -2.12 17.33 -10.00
CA ALA A 141 -3.17 17.72 -9.07
C ALA A 141 -3.05 19.18 -8.63
N ARG A 142 -1.83 19.65 -8.34
CA ARG A 142 -1.58 21.06 -7.99
C ARG A 142 -1.91 22.01 -9.14
N ILE A 143 -1.52 21.66 -10.38
CA ILE A 143 -1.81 22.49 -11.56
C ILE A 143 -3.32 22.53 -11.83
N LEU A 144 -4.02 21.40 -11.78
CA LEU A 144 -5.47 21.34 -11.99
C LEU A 144 -6.24 22.09 -10.92
N SER A 145 -5.89 21.84 -9.64
CA SER A 145 -6.68 22.34 -8.50
C SER A 145 -6.36 23.78 -8.09
N LYS A 146 -5.17 24.29 -8.42
CA LYS A 146 -4.76 25.67 -8.04
C LYS A 146 -4.55 26.57 -9.26
N GLY A 147 -4.36 26.00 -10.43
CA GLY A 147 -3.95 26.74 -11.63
C GLY A 147 -2.48 27.13 -11.61
N ILE A 148 -1.96 27.49 -12.78
CA ILE A 148 -0.59 27.95 -12.97
C ILE A 148 -0.58 29.18 -13.88
N SER A 149 0.24 30.17 -13.58
CA SER A 149 0.49 31.33 -14.42
C SER A 149 1.90 31.86 -14.19
N GLU A 150 2.54 32.34 -15.25
CA GLU A 150 3.89 32.91 -15.20
C GLU A 150 4.91 32.00 -14.50
N GLY A 151 4.77 30.66 -14.68
CA GLY A 151 5.62 29.64 -14.08
C GLY A 151 5.36 29.37 -12.61
N LYS A 152 4.36 30.01 -11.98
CA LYS A 152 4.02 29.79 -10.57
C LYS A 152 2.63 29.18 -10.41
N SER A 153 2.53 28.16 -9.57
CA SER A 153 1.21 27.69 -9.10
C SER A 153 0.55 28.76 -8.25
N ARG A 154 -0.76 28.96 -8.43
CA ARG A 154 -1.55 29.94 -7.67
C ARG A 154 -1.84 29.51 -6.23
N GLY A 155 -1.39 28.34 -5.83
CA GLY A 155 -1.54 27.81 -4.47
C GLY A 155 -0.77 26.51 -4.27
N LYS A 156 -0.79 26.01 -3.05
CA LYS A 156 -0.19 24.73 -2.65
C LYS A 156 -1.29 23.71 -2.41
N LEU A 157 -0.98 22.44 -2.62
CA LEU A 157 -1.76 21.34 -2.07
C LEU A 157 -1.59 21.29 -0.55
N ALA A 158 -2.56 20.76 0.17
CA ALA A 158 -2.45 20.55 1.61
C ALA A 158 -1.34 19.56 1.95
N ILE A 159 -1.16 18.55 1.09
CA ILE A 159 -0.08 17.57 1.19
C ILE A 159 1.31 18.17 0.93
N ASP A 160 1.41 19.26 0.14
CA ASP A 160 2.67 19.95 -0.15
C ASP A 160 3.01 21.02 0.90
N ASP A 161 2.02 21.47 1.69
CA ASP A 161 2.16 22.55 2.66
C ASP A 161 2.33 22.02 4.09
N MET A 162 3.19 21.02 4.26
CA MET A 162 3.55 20.44 5.55
C MET A 162 4.99 20.81 5.93
N PRO A 163 5.30 20.99 7.23
CA PRO A 163 6.61 21.47 7.66
C PRO A 163 7.75 20.46 7.48
N HIS A 164 7.45 19.16 7.46
CA HIS A 164 8.46 18.10 7.38
C HIS A 164 8.26 17.25 6.13
N MET A 165 9.38 16.85 5.51
CA MET A 165 9.38 16.05 4.30
C MET A 165 10.62 15.14 4.26
N ALA A 166 10.43 13.92 3.73
CA ALA A 166 11.48 12.95 3.45
C ALA A 166 11.26 12.26 2.11
N LEU A 167 12.32 11.68 1.56
CA LEU A 167 12.26 10.64 0.55
C LEU A 167 12.27 9.28 1.26
N VAL A 168 11.40 8.36 0.86
CA VAL A 168 11.26 7.04 1.49
C VAL A 168 11.52 5.96 0.46
N ALA A 169 12.54 5.13 0.72
CA ALA A 169 12.85 3.96 -0.09
C ALA A 169 11.79 2.87 0.10
N THR A 170 11.35 2.23 -0.98
CA THR A 170 10.17 1.36 -0.99
C THR A 170 10.47 -0.14 -1.12
N ALA A 171 11.73 -0.54 -1.38
CA ALA A 171 12.10 -1.94 -1.63
C ALA A 171 11.58 -2.91 -0.55
N GLY A 172 11.11 -4.07 -1.00
CA GLY A 172 10.73 -5.20 -0.14
C GLY A 172 11.91 -6.06 0.29
N SER A 173 11.63 -7.19 0.94
CA SER A 173 12.68 -8.15 1.35
C SER A 173 13.22 -8.99 0.21
N ASP A 174 12.49 -9.11 -0.88
CA ASP A 174 12.78 -10.00 -2.03
C ASP A 174 12.80 -9.27 -3.38
N SER A 175 12.46 -7.98 -3.42
CA SER A 175 12.40 -7.20 -4.67
C SER A 175 12.72 -5.73 -4.46
N ILE A 176 13.40 -5.12 -5.43
CA ILE A 176 13.62 -3.66 -5.49
C ILE A 176 12.36 -2.89 -5.88
N VAL A 177 11.39 -3.53 -6.54
CA VAL A 177 10.09 -2.96 -6.87
C VAL A 177 9.05 -3.64 -6.00
N THR A 178 8.37 -2.85 -5.21
CA THR A 178 7.38 -3.33 -4.23
C THR A 178 5.99 -3.44 -4.84
N ASP A 179 5.11 -4.23 -4.19
CA ASP A 179 3.67 -4.12 -4.33
C ASP A 179 3.05 -3.43 -3.10
N SER A 180 1.76 -3.13 -3.15
CA SER A 180 1.08 -2.45 -2.03
C SER A 180 1.07 -3.30 -0.75
N ALA A 181 1.09 -4.64 -0.84
CA ALA A 181 1.05 -5.52 0.32
C ALA A 181 2.30 -5.39 1.19
N ASN A 182 3.49 -5.62 0.61
CA ASN A 182 4.73 -5.55 1.37
C ASN A 182 5.14 -4.11 1.71
N ALA A 183 4.78 -3.11 0.89
CA ALA A 183 5.00 -1.71 1.21
C ALA A 183 4.17 -1.25 2.42
N ALA A 184 2.85 -1.47 2.39
CA ALA A 184 1.98 -1.14 3.52
C ALA A 184 2.30 -1.96 4.77
N SER A 185 2.78 -3.22 4.61
CA SER A 185 3.26 -4.04 5.73
C SER A 185 4.47 -3.41 6.42
N ALA A 186 5.40 -2.82 5.67
CA ALA A 186 6.53 -2.12 6.26
C ALA A 186 6.07 -0.93 7.12
N TYR A 187 5.08 -0.16 6.64
CA TYR A 187 4.47 0.92 7.42
C TYR A 187 3.70 0.43 8.65
N ALA A 188 3.03 -0.72 8.51
CA ALA A 188 2.21 -1.26 9.58
C ALA A 188 2.99 -2.00 10.66
N THR A 189 4.18 -2.54 10.37
CA THR A 189 4.90 -3.44 11.27
C THR A 189 6.32 -2.97 11.62
N GLY A 190 6.94 -2.09 10.82
CA GLY A 190 8.35 -1.75 10.93
C GLY A 190 9.30 -2.85 10.43
N HIS A 191 8.78 -3.83 9.72
CA HIS A 191 9.56 -4.95 9.18
C HIS A 191 9.41 -5.06 7.67
N LYS A 192 10.50 -5.42 6.97
CA LYS A 192 10.45 -5.75 5.55
C LYS A 192 9.63 -7.01 5.34
N SER A 193 8.81 -7.01 4.29
CA SER A 193 8.01 -8.16 3.87
C SER A 193 8.28 -8.47 2.40
N ALA A 194 7.95 -9.69 1.97
CA ALA A 194 8.06 -10.10 0.57
C ALA A 194 6.86 -9.60 -0.25
N VAL A 195 7.03 -9.54 -1.57
CA VAL A 195 5.94 -9.21 -2.50
C VAL A 195 4.71 -10.10 -2.23
N ASN A 196 3.51 -9.51 -2.22
CA ASN A 196 2.22 -10.14 -1.85
C ASN A 196 2.02 -10.47 -0.35
N ALA A 197 3.00 -10.26 0.52
CA ALA A 197 2.88 -10.63 1.93
C ALA A 197 2.41 -9.47 2.82
N LEU A 198 1.51 -9.79 3.75
CA LEU A 198 0.86 -8.89 4.70
C LEU A 198 1.30 -9.27 6.12
N GLY A 199 2.06 -8.43 6.81
CA GLY A 199 2.41 -8.57 8.22
C GLY A 199 3.16 -9.86 8.60
N VAL A 200 3.81 -10.52 7.64
CA VAL A 200 4.56 -11.76 7.84
C VAL A 200 5.89 -11.74 7.08
N TYR A 201 6.81 -12.58 7.51
CA TYR A 201 7.92 -13.03 6.68
C TYR A 201 7.49 -14.26 5.90
N ALA A 202 7.44 -14.17 4.56
CA ALA A 202 7.11 -15.31 3.72
C ALA A 202 8.16 -16.41 3.90
N ASP A 203 7.75 -17.52 4.48
CA ASP A 203 8.61 -18.68 4.72
C ASP A 203 8.49 -19.73 3.60
N ARG A 204 9.15 -20.87 3.73
CA ARG A 204 9.17 -21.92 2.71
C ARG A 204 7.99 -22.91 2.77
N THR A 205 7.09 -22.79 3.77
CA THR A 205 5.96 -23.70 3.92
C THR A 205 4.94 -23.56 2.78
N ALA A 206 4.07 -24.53 2.59
CA ALA A 206 3.02 -24.43 1.56
C ALA A 206 1.83 -23.57 2.02
N SER A 207 1.56 -23.50 3.33
CA SER A 207 0.47 -22.72 3.89
C SER A 207 0.78 -21.22 3.86
N PRO A 208 -0.11 -20.36 3.37
CA PRO A 208 0.08 -18.91 3.43
C PRO A 208 -0.35 -18.29 4.76
N PHE A 209 -0.68 -19.08 5.79
CA PHE A 209 -1.21 -18.60 7.07
C PHE A 209 -0.40 -19.05 8.29
N ASP A 210 0.67 -19.80 8.09
CA ASP A 210 1.58 -20.26 9.16
C ASP A 210 2.95 -19.56 9.14
N ASP A 211 3.13 -18.62 8.21
CA ASP A 211 4.30 -17.74 8.12
C ASP A 211 4.59 -17.02 9.46
N PRO A 212 5.86 -16.68 9.75
CA PRO A 212 6.22 -15.86 10.91
C PRO A 212 5.58 -14.47 10.89
N ARG A 213 4.74 -14.18 11.90
CA ARG A 213 3.96 -12.95 12.02
C ARG A 213 4.74 -11.85 12.72
N VAL A 214 4.40 -10.60 12.39
CA VAL A 214 4.90 -9.41 13.08
C VAL A 214 3.69 -8.57 13.51
N GLU A 215 3.69 -8.07 14.75
CA GLU A 215 2.58 -7.29 15.30
C GLU A 215 2.39 -5.99 14.53
N THR A 216 1.16 -5.71 14.09
CA THR A 216 0.81 -4.47 13.41
C THR A 216 0.67 -3.31 14.39
N ILE A 217 0.90 -2.08 13.91
CA ILE A 217 0.76 -0.85 14.70
C ILE A 217 -0.65 -0.70 15.28
N THR A 218 -1.68 -1.15 14.57
CA THR A 218 -3.07 -1.12 15.01
C THR A 218 -3.29 -2.03 16.22
N SER A 219 -2.79 -3.27 16.16
CA SER A 219 -2.81 -4.22 17.27
C SER A 219 -2.02 -3.70 18.46
N LEU A 220 -0.83 -3.16 18.20
CA LEU A 220 0.07 -2.62 19.22
C LEU A 220 -0.53 -1.39 19.92
N ALA A 221 -1.07 -0.41 19.18
CA ALA A 221 -1.70 0.79 19.72
C ALA A 221 -2.94 0.44 20.57
N LYS A 222 -3.77 -0.49 20.09
CA LYS A 222 -4.93 -0.99 20.83
C LYS A 222 -4.50 -1.72 22.12
N ARG A 223 -3.49 -2.60 22.04
CA ARG A 223 -2.99 -3.39 23.19
C ARG A 223 -2.29 -2.53 24.24
N ARG A 224 -1.50 -1.53 23.81
CA ARG A 224 -0.70 -0.69 24.73
C ARG A 224 -1.51 0.43 25.37
N HIS A 225 -2.35 1.08 24.59
CA HIS A 225 -3.02 2.32 25.01
C HIS A 225 -4.55 2.26 24.96
N GLY A 226 -5.16 1.17 24.50
CA GLY A 226 -6.60 1.11 24.33
C GLY A 226 -7.13 2.07 23.25
N MET A 227 -6.30 2.43 22.27
CA MET A 227 -6.67 3.35 21.22
C MET A 227 -7.77 2.78 20.32
N ALA A 228 -8.65 3.65 19.81
CA ALA A 228 -9.57 3.29 18.76
C ALA A 228 -8.85 3.14 17.42
N ILE A 229 -9.32 2.23 16.58
CA ILE A 229 -8.70 1.90 15.28
C ILE A 229 -9.67 2.18 14.14
N GLY A 230 -9.21 2.95 13.15
CA GLY A 230 -9.92 3.19 11.91
C GLY A 230 -9.12 2.76 10.69
N VAL A 231 -9.79 2.13 9.73
CA VAL A 231 -9.26 1.78 8.42
C VAL A 231 -10.26 2.22 7.36
N VAL A 232 -9.84 3.11 6.47
CA VAL A 232 -10.69 3.76 5.46
C VAL A 232 -9.98 3.69 4.11
N THR A 233 -10.71 3.28 3.07
CA THR A 233 -10.23 3.24 1.70
C THR A 233 -11.32 3.59 0.70
N ASN A 234 -10.96 3.90 -0.55
CA ASN A 234 -11.89 3.93 -1.68
C ASN A 234 -11.71 2.74 -2.62
N THR A 235 -10.93 1.72 -2.21
CA THR A 235 -10.84 0.41 -2.86
C THR A 235 -11.65 -0.65 -2.10
N GLU A 236 -11.49 -1.93 -2.45
CA GLU A 236 -11.98 -3.05 -1.63
C GLU A 236 -11.27 -3.02 -0.26
N ILE A 237 -12.01 -3.18 0.83
CA ILE A 237 -11.46 -3.17 2.21
C ILE A 237 -10.42 -4.26 2.41
N GLU A 238 -10.63 -5.41 1.79
CA GLU A 238 -9.75 -6.57 1.83
C GLU A 238 -8.54 -6.49 0.90
N ASP A 239 -8.41 -5.42 0.11
CA ASP A 239 -7.20 -5.20 -0.71
C ASP A 239 -5.98 -4.90 0.18
N ALA A 240 -4.81 -4.97 -0.40
CA ALA A 240 -3.53 -5.07 0.28
C ALA A 240 -3.26 -3.98 1.32
N THR A 241 -3.42 -2.71 0.96
CA THR A 241 -3.06 -1.58 1.84
C THR A 241 -3.91 -1.52 3.11
N PRO A 242 -5.26 -1.58 3.04
CA PRO A 242 -6.05 -1.66 4.26
C PRO A 242 -5.84 -2.98 5.01
N ALA A 243 -5.67 -4.11 4.30
CA ALA A 243 -5.42 -5.40 4.92
C ALA A 243 -4.12 -5.45 5.71
N ALA A 244 -3.04 -4.80 5.25
CA ALA A 244 -1.76 -4.75 5.95
C ALA A 244 -1.87 -4.17 7.38
N MET A 245 -2.90 -3.39 7.67
CA MET A 245 -3.12 -2.84 9.01
C MET A 245 -3.54 -3.90 10.03
N VAL A 246 -4.04 -5.07 9.61
CA VAL A 246 -4.60 -6.09 10.52
C VAL A 246 -4.26 -7.53 10.14
N ALA A 247 -3.97 -7.82 8.87
CA ALA A 247 -3.87 -9.19 8.36
C ALA A 247 -2.44 -9.74 8.37
N HIS A 248 -2.37 -11.07 8.47
CA HIS A 248 -1.13 -11.84 8.45
C HIS A 248 -1.26 -13.00 7.47
N THR A 249 -0.67 -12.84 6.30
CA THR A 249 -0.60 -13.87 5.24
C THR A 249 0.40 -13.47 4.17
N ARG A 250 1.13 -14.40 3.57
CA ARG A 250 1.94 -14.10 2.37
C ARG A 250 1.13 -14.04 1.07
N ARG A 251 -0.20 -14.09 1.15
CA ARG A 251 -1.10 -14.13 0.00
C ARG A 251 -2.16 -13.04 0.07
N ARG A 252 -1.85 -11.83 -0.42
CA ARG A 252 -2.78 -10.69 -0.43
C ARG A 252 -4.13 -10.97 -1.09
N ALA A 253 -4.20 -11.97 -1.97
CA ALA A 253 -5.44 -12.36 -2.65
C ALA A 253 -6.32 -13.34 -1.84
N ALA A 254 -5.98 -13.63 -0.58
CA ALA A 254 -6.77 -14.47 0.32
C ALA A 254 -7.89 -13.67 0.99
N TYR A 255 -8.78 -13.11 0.18
CA TYR A 255 -9.79 -12.14 0.65
C TYR A 255 -10.75 -12.70 1.68
N ASP A 256 -11.16 -13.98 1.55
CA ASP A 256 -12.05 -14.63 2.51
C ASP A 256 -11.45 -14.61 3.92
N GLU A 257 -10.17 -14.99 4.05
CA GLU A 257 -9.44 -15.06 5.30
C GLU A 257 -9.01 -13.66 5.81
N ILE A 258 -8.78 -12.71 4.91
CA ILE A 258 -8.51 -11.32 5.28
C ILE A 258 -9.74 -10.69 5.93
N VAL A 259 -10.94 -10.89 5.37
CA VAL A 259 -12.21 -10.42 5.97
C VAL A 259 -12.42 -11.06 7.35
N GLU A 260 -12.09 -12.34 7.52
CA GLU A 260 -12.10 -13.01 8.82
C GLU A 260 -11.14 -12.33 9.82
N GLN A 261 -9.94 -11.97 9.39
CA GLN A 261 -8.95 -11.30 10.24
C GLN A 261 -9.40 -9.87 10.61
N PHE A 262 -10.05 -9.13 9.71
CA PHE A 262 -10.68 -7.85 10.05
C PHE A 262 -11.76 -8.03 11.12
N PHE A 263 -12.61 -9.06 10.97
CA PHE A 263 -13.63 -9.36 11.98
C PHE A 263 -13.02 -9.71 13.35
N ALA A 264 -11.91 -10.45 13.36
CA ALA A 264 -11.19 -10.81 14.59
C ALA A 264 -10.50 -9.60 15.24
N ALA A 265 -9.89 -8.70 14.44
CA ALA A 265 -9.19 -7.50 14.91
C ALA A 265 -10.15 -6.44 15.47
N LYS A 266 -11.40 -6.42 14.99
CA LYS A 266 -12.47 -5.50 15.44
C LYS A 266 -12.03 -4.03 15.42
N PRO A 267 -11.66 -3.45 14.25
CA PRO A 267 -11.45 -2.02 14.15
C PRO A 267 -12.75 -1.27 14.50
N ASP A 268 -12.66 -0.11 15.10
CA ASP A 268 -13.85 0.67 15.49
C ASP A 268 -14.54 1.30 14.28
N VAL A 269 -13.77 1.64 13.25
CA VAL A 269 -14.26 2.12 11.95
C VAL A 269 -13.58 1.32 10.83
N LEU A 270 -14.37 0.76 9.92
CA LEU A 270 -13.93 0.03 8.75
C LEU A 270 -14.78 0.43 7.55
N MET A 271 -14.21 1.10 6.55
CA MET A 271 -14.96 1.66 5.44
C MET A 271 -14.25 1.52 4.10
N GLY A 272 -15.02 1.19 3.05
CA GLY A 272 -14.55 1.09 1.67
C GLY A 272 -15.55 0.41 0.74
N GLY A 273 -15.05 -0.16 -0.33
CA GLY A 273 -15.75 -1.10 -1.21
C GLY A 273 -15.58 -2.55 -0.75
N GLY A 274 -15.79 -3.53 -1.66
CA GLY A 274 -15.51 -4.94 -1.42
C GLY A 274 -16.66 -5.73 -0.79
N SER A 275 -17.89 -5.20 -0.74
CA SER A 275 -19.02 -5.88 -0.09
C SER A 275 -19.27 -7.31 -0.62
N ALA A 276 -18.83 -7.62 -1.85
CA ALA A 276 -18.93 -8.96 -2.42
C ALA A 276 -18.17 -10.03 -1.62
N ASN A 277 -17.11 -9.66 -0.91
CA ASN A 277 -16.31 -10.57 -0.10
C ASN A 277 -16.82 -10.70 1.36
N PHE A 278 -17.87 -9.95 1.72
CA PHE A 278 -18.55 -10.03 3.02
C PHE A 278 -19.84 -10.84 2.98
N LEU A 279 -20.38 -11.08 1.77
CA LEU A 279 -21.64 -11.80 1.56
C LEU A 279 -21.42 -13.32 1.54
N PRO A 280 -22.36 -14.14 2.04
CA PRO A 280 -22.28 -15.61 1.94
C PRO A 280 -22.30 -16.05 0.48
N LYS A 281 -21.67 -17.17 0.14
CA LYS A 281 -21.55 -17.71 -1.22
C LYS A 281 -22.89 -17.80 -1.96
N SER A 282 -23.96 -18.14 -1.25
CA SER A 282 -25.32 -18.24 -1.81
C SER A 282 -25.93 -16.90 -2.19
N ALA A 283 -25.41 -15.77 -1.70
CA ALA A 283 -25.92 -14.45 -2.01
C ALA A 283 -25.49 -14.01 -3.42
N SER A 284 -26.41 -13.38 -4.15
CA SER A 284 -26.13 -12.85 -5.49
C SER A 284 -25.02 -11.80 -5.44
N GLY A 285 -24.00 -11.96 -6.27
CA GLY A 285 -22.85 -11.06 -6.35
C GLY A 285 -21.75 -11.33 -5.34
N SER A 286 -21.89 -12.36 -4.50
CA SER A 286 -20.83 -12.80 -3.59
C SER A 286 -19.62 -13.36 -4.36
N LYS A 287 -18.43 -13.09 -3.84
CA LYS A 287 -17.16 -13.68 -4.29
C LYS A 287 -16.62 -14.71 -3.28
N ARG A 288 -17.25 -14.87 -2.11
CA ARG A 288 -16.82 -15.84 -1.08
C ARG A 288 -17.00 -17.29 -1.54
N LYS A 289 -16.18 -18.15 -0.95
CA LYS A 289 -16.21 -19.60 -1.20
C LYS A 289 -17.03 -20.35 -0.16
N ASP A 290 -17.31 -19.73 0.99
CA ASP A 290 -18.09 -20.27 2.12
C ASP A 290 -19.44 -19.56 2.30
N GLU A 291 -20.27 -20.06 3.20
CA GLU A 291 -21.60 -19.52 3.51
C GLU A 291 -21.59 -18.52 4.68
N THR A 292 -20.44 -17.94 5.01
CA THR A 292 -20.34 -17.01 6.13
C THR A 292 -20.82 -15.62 5.70
N ASP A 293 -21.86 -15.11 6.37
CA ASP A 293 -22.33 -13.73 6.24
C ASP A 293 -21.58 -12.83 7.22
N TYR A 294 -20.51 -12.15 6.75
CA TYR A 294 -19.75 -11.24 7.61
C TYR A 294 -20.49 -9.95 7.89
N ILE A 295 -21.41 -9.50 7.04
CA ILE A 295 -22.22 -8.31 7.31
C ILE A 295 -23.11 -8.57 8.54
N ALA A 296 -23.77 -9.75 8.58
CA ALA A 296 -24.55 -10.17 9.74
C ALA A 296 -23.68 -10.30 11.00
N ARG A 297 -22.51 -10.96 10.89
CA ARG A 297 -21.56 -11.12 12.02
C ARG A 297 -21.09 -9.77 12.58
N PHE A 298 -20.78 -8.81 11.74
CA PHE A 298 -20.42 -7.46 12.20
C PHE A 298 -21.58 -6.77 12.92
N ARG A 299 -22.82 -6.87 12.39
CA ARG A 299 -24.01 -6.36 13.09
C ARG A 299 -24.18 -7.00 14.46
N ASP A 300 -24.07 -8.32 14.55
CA ASP A 300 -24.17 -9.08 15.81
C ASP A 300 -23.05 -8.70 16.80
N ALA A 301 -21.90 -8.27 16.29
CA ALA A 301 -20.78 -7.74 17.09
C ALA A 301 -20.95 -6.26 17.48
N GLY A 302 -22.12 -5.64 17.17
CA GLY A 302 -22.46 -4.28 17.58
C GLY A 302 -22.06 -3.17 16.60
N TYR A 303 -21.70 -3.52 15.34
CA TYR A 303 -21.44 -2.51 14.32
C TYR A 303 -22.72 -1.97 13.71
N GLN A 304 -22.77 -0.66 13.52
CA GLN A 304 -23.71 -0.07 12.58
C GLN A 304 -23.16 -0.24 11.15
N VAL A 305 -24.04 -0.55 10.20
CA VAL A 305 -23.63 -0.79 8.80
C VAL A 305 -24.23 0.30 7.91
N ALA A 306 -23.35 1.01 7.19
CA ALA A 306 -23.70 2.00 6.17
C ALA A 306 -23.38 1.45 4.78
N THR A 307 -24.26 1.68 3.81
CA THR A 307 -24.08 1.31 2.40
C THR A 307 -24.17 2.51 1.45
N THR A 308 -24.54 3.68 1.99
CA THR A 308 -24.64 4.94 1.26
C THR A 308 -24.03 6.10 2.04
N ALA A 309 -23.73 7.20 1.35
CA ALA A 309 -23.26 8.44 1.97
C ALA A 309 -24.28 9.01 2.98
N SER A 310 -25.57 8.95 2.63
CA SER A 310 -26.65 9.41 3.50
C SER A 310 -26.73 8.61 4.81
N GLU A 311 -26.62 7.27 4.73
CA GLU A 311 -26.57 6.40 5.91
C GLU A 311 -25.30 6.67 6.74
N LEU A 312 -24.14 6.83 6.08
CA LEU A 312 -22.89 7.14 6.74
C LEU A 312 -23.00 8.42 7.57
N GLY A 313 -23.48 9.50 6.98
CA GLY A 313 -23.68 10.78 7.67
C GLY A 313 -24.65 10.66 8.85
N ALA A 314 -25.79 9.97 8.65
CA ALA A 314 -26.78 9.77 9.70
C ALA A 314 -26.25 8.93 10.88
N LEU A 315 -25.49 7.87 10.61
CA LEU A 315 -24.96 6.97 11.63
C LEU A 315 -23.78 7.58 12.39
N SER A 316 -22.86 8.27 11.69
CA SER A 316 -21.71 8.89 12.33
C SER A 316 -22.09 10.04 13.28
N ALA A 317 -23.20 10.72 13.01
CA ALA A 317 -23.72 11.79 13.86
C ALA A 317 -24.34 11.29 15.17
N LYS A 318 -24.75 10.01 15.26
CA LYS A 318 -25.40 9.46 16.45
C LYS A 318 -24.39 9.21 17.57
N PRO A 319 -24.65 9.71 18.81
CA PRO A 319 -23.75 9.46 19.94
C PRO A 319 -23.61 7.98 20.29
N GLU A 320 -24.66 7.18 20.10
CA GLU A 320 -24.68 5.74 20.39
C GLU A 320 -23.93 4.88 19.39
N THR A 321 -23.54 5.40 18.23
CA THR A 321 -22.73 4.65 17.26
C THR A 321 -21.31 4.53 17.79
N ALA A 322 -20.97 3.35 18.31
CA ALA A 322 -19.63 3.05 18.84
C ALA A 322 -18.72 2.47 17.76
N ARG A 323 -19.26 1.67 16.82
CA ARG A 323 -18.52 1.00 15.74
C ARG A 323 -19.29 1.09 14.44
N LEU A 324 -18.53 1.24 13.33
CA LEU A 324 -19.13 1.41 12.01
C LEU A 324 -18.41 0.58 10.96
N LEU A 325 -19.20 -0.17 10.17
CA LEU A 325 -18.80 -0.82 8.94
C LEU A 325 -19.47 -0.09 7.76
N GLY A 326 -18.68 0.48 6.85
CA GLY A 326 -19.15 1.10 5.61
C GLY A 326 -18.80 0.26 4.40
N LEU A 327 -19.78 -0.19 3.61
CA LEU A 327 -19.59 -1.03 2.41
C LEU A 327 -20.33 -0.38 1.23
N PHE A 328 -19.64 0.45 0.46
CA PHE A 328 -20.26 1.38 -0.50
C PHE A 328 -20.27 0.91 -1.96
N ALA A 329 -19.58 -0.20 -2.26
CA ALA A 329 -19.56 -0.84 -3.57
C ALA A 329 -19.30 -2.34 -3.43
N THR A 330 -19.62 -3.13 -4.46
CA THR A 330 -19.34 -4.58 -4.45
C THR A 330 -17.86 -4.90 -4.68
N GLY A 331 -17.15 -4.05 -5.40
CA GLY A 331 -15.71 -4.07 -5.62
C GLY A 331 -15.11 -2.73 -5.21
N ASN A 332 -14.10 -2.24 -5.94
CA ASN A 332 -13.59 -0.88 -5.75
C ASN A 332 -14.72 0.16 -5.91
N MET A 333 -14.61 1.24 -5.16
CA MET A 333 -15.48 2.41 -5.37
C MET A 333 -15.11 3.12 -6.66
N ASP A 334 -16.04 3.87 -7.24
CA ASP A 334 -15.76 4.68 -8.41
C ASP A 334 -14.91 5.91 -8.04
N GLY A 335 -13.99 6.31 -8.91
CA GLY A 335 -13.19 7.52 -8.73
C GLY A 335 -13.99 8.80 -8.87
N VAL A 336 -13.40 9.90 -8.41
CA VAL A 336 -14.06 11.22 -8.36
C VAL A 336 -14.55 11.68 -9.72
N LEU A 337 -13.76 11.51 -10.79
CA LEU A 337 -14.13 11.95 -12.12
C LEU A 337 -15.45 11.31 -12.57
N ASP A 338 -15.60 10.00 -12.31
CA ASP A 338 -16.84 9.28 -12.62
C ASP A 338 -17.98 9.67 -11.69
N ARG A 339 -17.73 9.72 -10.36
CA ARG A 339 -18.78 10.00 -9.38
C ARG A 339 -19.35 11.42 -9.47
N LYS A 340 -18.50 12.44 -9.64
CA LYS A 340 -18.96 13.84 -9.65
C LYS A 340 -19.36 14.34 -11.05
N PHE A 341 -18.65 13.94 -12.10
CA PHE A 341 -18.75 14.56 -13.43
C PHE A 341 -19.34 13.65 -14.51
N LEU A 342 -18.76 12.48 -14.75
CA LEU A 342 -19.14 11.64 -15.90
C LEU A 342 -20.40 10.80 -15.63
N LYS A 343 -20.67 10.43 -14.37
CA LYS A 343 -21.86 9.65 -13.98
C LYS A 343 -22.01 8.32 -14.74
N GLY A 344 -20.89 7.73 -15.14
CA GLY A 344 -20.82 6.48 -15.90
C GLY A 344 -20.70 5.23 -15.02
N GLY A 345 -20.52 4.08 -15.65
CA GLY A 345 -20.06 2.82 -15.04
C GLY A 345 -20.78 2.37 -13.77
N GLY A 346 -20.02 2.10 -12.74
CA GLY A 346 -20.47 1.64 -11.43
C GLY A 346 -21.32 2.64 -10.67
N VAL A 347 -21.17 3.94 -10.94
CA VAL A 347 -21.94 5.02 -10.31
C VAL A 347 -23.45 4.84 -10.53
N LYS A 348 -23.88 4.30 -11.67
CA LYS A 348 -25.30 4.02 -11.94
C LYS A 348 -25.88 2.97 -11.01
N LYS A 349 -25.04 2.01 -10.57
CA LYS A 349 -25.44 0.93 -9.66
C LYS A 349 -25.33 1.36 -8.20
N PHE A 350 -24.34 2.21 -7.87
CA PHE A 350 -24.08 2.72 -6.52
C PHE A 350 -24.00 4.25 -6.55
N PRO A 351 -25.15 4.97 -6.70
CA PRO A 351 -25.15 6.40 -6.96
C PRO A 351 -24.77 7.24 -5.71
N GLU A 352 -24.90 6.68 -4.52
CA GLU A 352 -24.65 7.37 -3.23
C GLU A 352 -23.37 6.86 -2.55
N GLN A 353 -22.30 6.60 -3.33
CA GLN A 353 -21.01 6.33 -2.73
C GLN A 353 -20.47 7.60 -2.05
N PRO A 354 -20.04 7.53 -0.79
CA PRO A 354 -19.42 8.68 -0.13
C PRO A 354 -18.09 9.05 -0.79
N ASP A 355 -17.74 10.33 -0.70
CA ASP A 355 -16.39 10.80 -1.01
C ASP A 355 -15.41 10.36 0.08
N LEU A 356 -14.12 10.28 -0.22
CA LEU A 356 -13.10 9.99 0.80
C LEU A 356 -13.12 11.04 1.93
N THR A 357 -13.41 12.31 1.59
CA THR A 357 -13.59 13.38 2.57
C THR A 357 -14.74 13.11 3.54
N GLU A 358 -15.88 12.61 3.06
CA GLU A 358 -17.02 12.23 3.88
C GLU A 358 -16.72 11.03 4.77
N GLN A 359 -16.02 10.02 4.24
CA GLN A 359 -15.56 8.87 5.01
C GLN A 359 -14.61 9.29 6.13
N VAL A 360 -13.63 10.14 5.84
CA VAL A 360 -12.68 10.66 6.83
C VAL A 360 -13.41 11.48 7.90
N GLN A 361 -14.36 12.33 7.52
CA GLN A 361 -15.14 13.09 8.47
C GLN A 361 -15.93 12.19 9.43
N ALA A 362 -16.57 11.16 8.91
CA ALA A 362 -17.28 10.17 9.72
C ALA A 362 -16.34 9.41 10.67
N ALA A 363 -15.18 8.99 10.16
CA ALA A 363 -14.15 8.33 10.97
C ALA A 363 -13.66 9.22 12.12
N LEU A 364 -13.34 10.48 11.84
CA LEU A 364 -12.90 11.45 12.85
C LEU A 364 -13.96 11.71 13.90
N GLN A 365 -15.25 11.80 13.52
CA GLN A 365 -16.37 11.96 14.45
C GLN A 365 -16.49 10.80 15.42
N LEU A 366 -16.30 9.57 14.94
CA LEU A 366 -16.44 8.36 15.76
C LEU A 366 -15.18 8.13 16.62
N LEU A 367 -14.00 8.10 16.00
CA LEU A 367 -12.75 7.74 16.66
C LEU A 367 -12.31 8.75 17.71
N SER A 368 -12.58 10.05 17.51
CA SER A 368 -12.21 11.10 18.47
C SER A 368 -12.97 11.03 19.80
N ARG A 369 -13.99 10.19 19.92
CA ARG A 369 -14.72 9.93 21.19
C ARG A 369 -13.90 9.07 22.16
N ASN A 370 -12.88 8.35 21.66
CA ASN A 370 -11.98 7.57 22.52
C ASN A 370 -11.00 8.49 23.24
N GLU A 371 -11.05 8.52 24.57
CA GLU A 371 -10.19 9.37 25.40
C GLU A 371 -8.70 8.98 25.27
N ALA A 372 -8.40 7.71 25.02
CA ALA A 372 -7.05 7.24 24.77
C ALA A 372 -6.50 7.65 23.40
N GLY A 373 -7.32 8.28 22.55
CA GLY A 373 -6.99 8.66 21.19
C GLY A 373 -7.21 7.54 20.18
N PHE A 374 -6.74 7.74 18.96
CA PHE A 374 -6.98 6.80 17.87
C PHE A 374 -5.80 6.72 16.89
N PHE A 375 -5.76 5.59 16.18
CA PHE A 375 -4.99 5.41 14.96
C PHE A 375 -5.95 5.28 13.78
N LEU A 376 -5.74 6.06 12.73
CA LEU A 376 -6.55 6.03 11.51
C LEU A 376 -5.64 5.90 10.30
N MET A 377 -5.83 4.85 9.50
CA MET A 377 -5.29 4.76 8.15
C MET A 377 -6.36 5.17 7.14
N VAL A 378 -5.98 6.00 6.18
CA VAL A 378 -6.82 6.48 5.08
C VAL A 378 -6.10 6.25 3.77
N GLU A 379 -6.71 5.51 2.87
CA GLU A 379 -6.15 5.23 1.55
C GLU A 379 -6.98 5.84 0.43
N SER A 380 -6.29 6.48 -0.52
CA SER A 380 -6.82 6.75 -1.86
C SER A 380 -6.21 5.76 -2.84
N GLY A 381 -6.77 4.55 -2.90
CA GLY A 381 -6.22 3.44 -3.69
C GLY A 381 -6.58 3.52 -5.17
N MET A 382 -7.58 4.30 -5.53
CA MET A 382 -7.96 4.47 -6.94
C MET A 382 -6.94 5.25 -7.78
N ILE A 383 -5.98 5.95 -7.15
CA ILE A 383 -4.85 6.58 -7.88
C ILE A 383 -4.05 5.49 -8.59
N ASP A 384 -3.67 4.42 -7.87
CA ASP A 384 -2.96 3.25 -8.39
C ASP A 384 -3.77 2.51 -9.45
N LYS A 385 -5.04 2.18 -9.14
CA LYS A 385 -5.90 1.44 -10.06
C LYS A 385 -6.00 2.12 -11.43
N TYR A 386 -6.11 3.44 -11.47
CA TYR A 386 -6.14 4.20 -12.72
C TYR A 386 -4.75 4.37 -13.36
N ALA A 387 -3.68 4.49 -12.58
CA ALA A 387 -2.32 4.56 -13.11
C ALA A 387 -1.91 3.26 -13.82
N HIS A 388 -2.29 2.10 -13.29
CA HIS A 388 -2.16 0.81 -13.98
C HIS A 388 -2.84 0.80 -15.35
N LEU A 389 -3.98 1.47 -15.47
CA LEU A 389 -4.74 1.56 -16.71
C LEU A 389 -4.28 2.69 -17.64
N LEU A 390 -3.19 3.40 -17.32
CA LEU A 390 -2.74 4.59 -18.08
C LEU A 390 -3.83 5.68 -18.14
N ASP A 391 -4.68 5.79 -17.12
CA ASP A 391 -5.78 6.76 -17.01
C ASP A 391 -5.41 7.88 -16.04
N MET A 392 -4.55 8.78 -16.51
CA MET A 392 -3.96 9.81 -15.68
C MET A 392 -4.97 10.86 -15.21
N GLU A 393 -6.01 11.12 -15.97
CA GLU A 393 -7.04 12.09 -15.60
C GLU A 393 -7.79 11.62 -14.35
N ARG A 394 -8.20 10.34 -14.31
CA ARG A 394 -8.86 9.78 -13.12
C ARG A 394 -7.92 9.73 -11.93
N ALA A 395 -6.68 9.27 -12.12
CA ALA A 395 -5.68 9.22 -11.06
C ALA A 395 -5.41 10.61 -10.44
N VAL A 396 -5.35 11.66 -11.26
CA VAL A 396 -5.13 13.04 -10.79
C VAL A 396 -6.35 13.58 -10.03
N TYR A 397 -7.57 13.26 -10.45
CA TYR A 397 -8.79 13.65 -9.69
C TYR A 397 -8.83 12.99 -8.32
N ASP A 398 -8.48 11.71 -8.22
CA ASP A 398 -8.39 11.01 -6.92
C ASP A 398 -7.22 11.55 -6.07
N THR A 399 -6.14 12.05 -6.68
CA THR A 399 -5.08 12.77 -5.96
C THR A 399 -5.59 14.10 -5.37
N ILE A 400 -6.45 14.84 -6.09
CA ILE A 400 -7.09 16.06 -5.57
C ILE A 400 -8.05 15.71 -4.41
N MET A 401 -8.78 14.60 -4.50
CA MET A 401 -9.64 14.11 -3.42
C MET A 401 -8.84 13.79 -2.16
N LEU A 402 -7.70 13.10 -2.30
CA LEU A 402 -6.78 12.85 -1.19
C LEU A 402 -6.31 14.16 -0.55
N ASP A 403 -5.91 15.15 -1.35
CA ASP A 403 -5.50 16.47 -0.85
C ASP A 403 -6.62 17.17 -0.06
N ASN A 404 -7.86 17.06 -0.53
CA ASN A 404 -9.03 17.59 0.18
C ASN A 404 -9.26 16.91 1.52
N ALA A 405 -9.14 15.57 1.59
CA ALA A 405 -9.24 14.82 2.82
C ALA A 405 -8.13 15.21 3.82
N VAL A 406 -6.90 15.37 3.35
CA VAL A 406 -5.77 15.85 4.15
C VAL A 406 -6.00 17.27 4.65
N ARG A 407 -6.48 18.19 3.80
CA ARG A 407 -6.79 19.57 4.17
C ARG A 407 -7.82 19.62 5.29
N GLN A 408 -8.93 18.93 5.13
CA GLN A 408 -9.99 18.83 6.13
C GLN A 408 -9.47 18.26 7.46
N THR A 409 -8.65 17.23 7.40
CA THR A 409 -8.04 16.61 8.59
C THR A 409 -7.08 17.56 9.31
N ARG A 410 -6.26 18.31 8.59
CA ARG A 410 -5.37 19.34 9.19
C ARG A 410 -6.17 20.45 9.88
N GLU A 411 -7.26 20.91 9.26
CA GLU A 411 -8.19 21.88 9.85
C GLU A 411 -8.84 21.33 11.12
N TRP A 412 -9.29 20.07 11.07
CA TRP A 412 -9.84 19.36 12.22
C TRP A 412 -8.84 19.23 13.38
N ALA A 413 -7.58 18.88 13.10
CA ALA A 413 -6.52 18.74 14.10
C ALA A 413 -6.19 20.09 14.75
N ARG A 414 -6.00 21.16 13.96
CA ARG A 414 -5.76 22.52 14.46
C ARG A 414 -6.86 23.02 15.39
N ALA A 415 -8.11 22.76 15.06
CA ALA A 415 -9.26 23.14 15.90
C ALA A 415 -9.27 22.42 17.26
N ARG A 416 -8.44 21.39 17.46
CA ARG A 416 -8.34 20.56 18.67
C ARG A 416 -6.99 20.65 19.39
N GLY A 417 -6.15 21.63 19.06
CA GLY A 417 -4.89 21.88 19.73
C GLY A 417 -3.69 21.13 19.15
N ASP A 418 -3.79 20.65 17.90
CA ASP A 418 -2.70 20.01 17.14
C ASP A 418 -2.03 18.82 17.87
N ASP A 419 -2.83 18.01 18.58
CA ASP A 419 -2.36 16.80 19.29
C ASP A 419 -2.26 15.55 18.40
N THR A 420 -2.34 15.73 17.08
CA THR A 420 -2.45 14.67 16.09
C THR A 420 -1.26 14.71 15.13
N LEU A 421 -0.54 13.58 15.01
CA LEU A 421 0.45 13.38 13.96
C LEU A 421 -0.27 12.99 12.67
N ILE A 422 0.00 13.72 11.59
CA ILE A 422 -0.51 13.45 10.25
C ILE A 422 0.66 13.17 9.33
N LEU A 423 0.65 11.99 8.69
CA LEU A 423 1.62 11.54 7.70
C LEU A 423 0.91 11.35 6.37
N VAL A 424 1.54 11.77 5.27
CA VAL A 424 1.01 11.57 3.90
C VAL A 424 2.13 11.10 2.99
N LEU A 425 1.96 9.91 2.40
CA LEU A 425 2.91 9.34 1.45
C LEU A 425 2.20 8.43 0.44
N ALA A 426 2.95 7.91 -0.52
CA ALA A 426 2.56 6.75 -1.31
C ALA A 426 3.21 5.49 -0.72
N ASP A 427 2.70 4.33 -1.06
CA ASP A 427 3.31 3.04 -0.75
C ASP A 427 4.40 2.67 -1.76
N HIS A 428 4.21 3.04 -3.03
CA HIS A 428 5.17 2.96 -4.14
C HIS A 428 4.87 4.05 -5.17
N ASN A 429 5.70 4.15 -6.20
CA ASN A 429 5.45 5.00 -7.35
C ASN A 429 4.87 4.20 -8.53
N HIS A 430 4.11 4.89 -9.38
CA HIS A 430 4.02 4.58 -10.81
C HIS A 430 5.02 5.42 -11.59
N PRO A 431 5.67 4.88 -12.64
CA PRO A 431 6.71 5.59 -13.39
C PRO A 431 6.13 6.62 -14.36
N ASN A 432 5.32 7.53 -13.83
CA ASN A 432 4.65 8.58 -14.59
C ASN A 432 5.47 9.84 -14.63
N SER A 433 5.51 10.50 -15.79
CA SER A 433 6.22 11.74 -16.02
C SER A 433 5.34 12.77 -16.71
N LEU A 434 5.29 13.97 -16.14
CA LEU A 434 4.69 15.15 -16.78
C LEU A 434 5.72 15.76 -17.73
N VAL A 435 5.55 15.57 -19.04
CA VAL A 435 6.54 15.98 -20.05
C VAL A 435 6.21 17.31 -20.73
N GLY A 436 4.99 17.82 -20.57
CA GLY A 436 4.54 19.06 -21.18
C GLY A 436 3.03 19.12 -21.34
N THR A 437 2.56 19.56 -22.52
CA THR A 437 1.11 19.64 -22.84
C THR A 437 0.80 19.01 -24.19
N VAL A 438 -0.41 18.48 -24.34
CA VAL A 438 -1.02 18.23 -25.65
C VAL A 438 -1.78 19.48 -26.06
N ASN A 439 -1.44 20.06 -27.22
CA ASN A 439 -1.97 21.36 -27.67
C ASN A 439 -2.79 21.22 -28.97
N ASP A 440 -4.10 21.22 -28.84
CA ASP A 440 -5.01 21.19 -29.98
C ASP A 440 -5.18 22.57 -30.66
N ASP A 441 -4.77 23.68 -30.01
CA ASP A 441 -4.79 25.03 -30.61
C ASP A 441 -3.74 25.19 -31.73
N MET A 442 -2.77 24.26 -31.81
CA MET A 442 -1.86 24.20 -32.97
C MET A 442 -2.56 23.83 -34.29
N ALA A 443 -3.86 23.69 -34.27
CA ALA A 443 -4.69 23.34 -35.41
C ALA A 443 -4.84 24.43 -36.48
N THR A 444 -4.02 25.49 -36.50
CA THR A 444 -3.85 26.37 -37.68
C THR A 444 -3.23 25.63 -38.88
N VAL A 445 -2.70 24.40 -38.65
CA VAL A 445 -2.27 23.49 -39.71
C VAL A 445 -3.24 22.32 -39.75
N PRO A 446 -4.15 22.20 -40.72
CA PRO A 446 -5.01 21.04 -40.90
C PRO A 446 -4.14 19.76 -40.97
N ASN A 447 -4.53 18.71 -40.24
CA ASN A 447 -3.91 17.39 -40.26
C ASN A 447 -2.59 17.17 -39.54
N VAL A 448 -2.21 17.99 -38.54
CA VAL A 448 -1.11 17.61 -37.64
C VAL A 448 -1.55 16.42 -36.78
N PRO A 449 -0.85 15.28 -36.83
CA PRO A 449 -1.15 14.14 -35.97
C PRO A 449 -1.13 14.53 -34.49
N LEU A 450 -1.98 13.90 -33.64
CA LEU A 450 -2.05 14.22 -32.22
C LEU A 450 -0.70 14.05 -31.50
N ARG A 451 0.09 13.07 -31.91
CA ARG A 451 1.46 12.88 -31.40
C ARG A 451 2.33 14.13 -31.57
N GLU A 452 2.24 14.81 -32.72
CA GLU A 452 3.04 16.01 -33.04
C GLU A 452 2.55 17.26 -32.29
N ARG A 453 1.38 17.17 -31.62
CA ARG A 453 0.82 18.22 -30.76
C ARG A 453 1.34 18.15 -29.32
N VAL A 454 2.13 17.13 -28.96
CA VAL A 454 2.82 17.08 -27.69
C VAL A 454 3.93 18.11 -27.68
N GLY A 455 3.70 19.20 -26.96
CA GLY A 455 4.66 20.28 -26.78
C GLY A 455 5.53 20.03 -25.56
N VAL A 456 6.85 20.16 -25.74
CA VAL A 456 7.86 20.11 -24.67
C VAL A 456 8.64 21.41 -24.65
N TYR A 457 9.25 21.75 -23.53
CA TYR A 457 10.01 22.98 -23.31
C TYR A 457 9.20 24.24 -23.71
N ASP A 458 9.70 25.09 -24.60
CA ASP A 458 9.07 26.30 -25.09
C ASP A 458 7.72 26.08 -25.79
N ARG A 459 7.53 24.88 -26.39
CA ARG A 459 6.27 24.47 -27.04
C ARG A 459 5.23 23.93 -26.08
N ALA A 460 5.59 23.59 -24.83
CA ALA A 460 4.65 23.08 -23.85
C ALA A 460 3.60 24.15 -23.47
N GLY A 461 4.05 25.36 -23.19
CA GLY A 461 3.19 26.41 -22.66
C GLY A 461 2.53 25.99 -21.34
N PHE A 462 1.38 26.59 -21.03
CA PHE A 462 0.57 26.23 -19.86
C PHE A 462 -0.77 25.63 -20.29
N PRO A 463 -1.33 24.66 -19.52
CA PRO A 463 -2.66 24.14 -19.80
C PRO A 463 -3.73 25.21 -19.60
N ASN A 464 -4.87 25.06 -20.28
CA ASN A 464 -5.97 26.03 -20.23
C ASN A 464 -7.24 25.44 -19.61
N TYR A 465 -7.06 24.61 -18.55
CA TYR A 465 -8.20 24.14 -17.78
C TYR A 465 -9.03 25.31 -17.24
N PRO A 466 -10.39 25.17 -17.20
CA PRO A 466 -11.22 26.17 -16.55
C PRO A 466 -10.84 26.33 -15.07
N ALA A 467 -11.18 27.47 -14.50
CA ALA A 467 -10.97 27.70 -13.07
C ALA A 467 -11.61 26.54 -12.26
N PRO A 468 -10.89 25.99 -11.28
CA PRO A 468 -11.42 24.92 -10.47
C PRO A 468 -12.56 25.43 -9.56
N ASP A 469 -13.44 24.51 -9.16
CA ASP A 469 -14.46 24.76 -8.14
C ASP A 469 -13.85 24.91 -6.73
N ALA A 470 -14.69 25.04 -5.71
CA ALA A 470 -14.24 25.20 -4.32
C ALA A 470 -13.48 23.96 -3.78
N GLU A 471 -13.70 22.79 -4.36
CA GLU A 471 -13.00 21.54 -4.04
C GLU A 471 -11.73 21.33 -4.88
N GLY A 472 -11.45 22.21 -5.83
CA GLY A 472 -10.25 22.17 -6.65
C GLY A 472 -10.39 21.35 -7.95
N TYR A 473 -11.61 21.07 -8.40
CA TYR A 473 -11.84 20.33 -9.64
C TYR A 473 -12.19 21.28 -10.80
N PRO A 474 -11.47 21.22 -11.93
CA PRO A 474 -11.90 21.93 -13.12
C PRO A 474 -13.21 21.30 -13.67
N ALA A 475 -14.13 22.13 -14.16
CA ALA A 475 -15.43 21.69 -14.64
C ALA A 475 -15.33 20.71 -15.86
N ARG A 476 -14.22 20.72 -16.56
CA ARG A 476 -13.92 19.83 -17.68
C ARG A 476 -12.42 19.67 -17.89
N ILE A 477 -12.02 18.51 -18.41
CA ILE A 477 -10.62 18.16 -18.72
C ILE A 477 -10.36 18.03 -20.22
N ASP A 478 -11.40 17.91 -21.02
CA ASP A 478 -11.29 17.96 -22.48
C ASP A 478 -11.16 19.42 -22.93
N VAL A 479 -9.93 19.91 -22.86
CA VAL A 479 -9.54 21.28 -23.18
C VAL A 479 -8.50 21.28 -24.30
N SER A 480 -8.38 22.40 -25.02
CA SER A 480 -7.48 22.48 -26.17
C SER A 480 -6.00 22.40 -25.83
N ARG A 481 -5.62 22.76 -24.57
CA ARG A 481 -4.26 22.57 -24.06
C ARG A 481 -4.31 21.90 -22.70
N ARG A 482 -3.94 20.62 -22.65
CA ARG A 482 -4.01 19.78 -21.44
C ARG A 482 -2.65 19.20 -21.11
N LEU A 483 -2.47 18.75 -19.86
CA LEU A 483 -1.22 18.11 -19.42
C LEU A 483 -0.92 16.85 -20.24
N ALA A 484 0.34 16.66 -20.59
CA ALA A 484 0.86 15.45 -21.20
C ALA A 484 1.62 14.63 -20.16
N ILE A 485 0.98 13.59 -19.64
CA ILE A 485 1.53 12.68 -18.63
C ILE A 485 1.61 11.29 -19.25
N PHE A 486 2.80 10.70 -19.23
CA PHE A 486 3.04 9.36 -19.79
C PHE A 486 3.72 8.45 -18.78
N SER A 487 3.44 7.15 -18.88
CA SER A 487 4.13 6.13 -18.10
C SER A 487 5.38 5.64 -18.82
N ALA A 488 6.43 5.33 -18.06
CA ALA A 488 7.63 4.67 -18.56
C ALA A 488 7.52 3.13 -18.57
N SER A 489 6.59 2.53 -17.81
CA SER A 489 6.28 1.10 -17.88
C SER A 489 4.93 0.91 -18.56
N LEU A 490 4.89 0.23 -19.68
CA LEU A 490 3.66 0.08 -20.44
C LEU A 490 3.63 -1.23 -21.23
N PRO A 491 2.43 -1.84 -21.36
CA PRO A 491 2.16 -2.89 -22.33
C PRO A 491 1.98 -2.30 -23.74
N ASP A 492 1.88 -3.17 -24.74
CA ASP A 492 1.42 -2.75 -26.07
C ASP A 492 0.02 -2.13 -25.95
N HIS A 493 -0.15 -0.88 -26.42
CA HIS A 493 -1.44 -0.19 -26.35
C HIS A 493 -1.60 0.85 -27.47
N TYR A 494 -2.84 1.30 -27.68
CA TYR A 494 -3.11 2.46 -28.53
C TYR A 494 -3.12 3.73 -27.68
N GLU A 495 -2.12 4.60 -27.89
CA GLU A 495 -2.11 5.93 -27.30
C GLU A 495 -3.00 6.87 -28.12
N THR A 496 -4.00 7.47 -27.49
CA THR A 496 -4.96 8.37 -28.15
C THR A 496 -4.70 9.84 -27.87
N PHE A 497 -3.82 10.18 -26.94
CA PHE A 497 -3.52 11.56 -26.50
C PHE A 497 -4.75 12.35 -26.05
N ARG A 498 -5.82 11.66 -25.66
CA ARG A 498 -7.10 12.23 -25.23
C ARG A 498 -7.56 11.63 -23.93
N PRO A 499 -8.23 12.43 -23.08
CA PRO A 499 -8.84 11.89 -21.86
C PRO A 499 -9.94 10.86 -22.21
N LYS A 500 -10.11 9.87 -21.36
CA LYS A 500 -11.13 8.82 -21.49
C LYS A 500 -12.39 9.26 -20.73
N LEU A 501 -13.37 9.82 -21.45
CA LEU A 501 -14.56 10.42 -20.83
C LEU A 501 -15.75 9.46 -20.70
N ASP A 502 -15.73 8.33 -21.37
CA ASP A 502 -16.84 7.36 -21.34
C ASP A 502 -16.72 6.38 -20.17
N ASN A 503 -15.59 5.68 -20.11
CA ASN A 503 -15.25 4.68 -19.09
C ASN A 503 -13.76 4.78 -18.77
N PRO A 504 -13.31 4.20 -17.65
CA PRO A 504 -11.88 4.03 -17.38
C PRO A 504 -11.14 3.42 -18.58
N ASN A 505 -9.90 3.80 -18.77
CA ASN A 505 -9.09 3.28 -19.86
C ASN A 505 -8.90 1.76 -19.74
N GLU A 506 -8.89 1.07 -20.86
CA GLU A 506 -8.61 -0.38 -20.95
C GLU A 506 -7.52 -0.57 -22.00
N PRO A 507 -6.23 -0.34 -21.64
CA PRO A 507 -5.15 -0.29 -22.63
C PRO A 507 -4.98 -1.60 -23.38
N THR A 508 -5.28 -2.74 -22.74
CA THR A 508 -5.11 -4.07 -23.30
C THR A 508 -6.35 -4.94 -23.13
N VAL A 509 -6.39 -6.02 -23.86
CA VAL A 509 -7.30 -7.15 -23.69
C VAL A 509 -6.51 -8.45 -23.70
N LYS A 510 -7.05 -9.52 -23.10
CA LYS A 510 -6.46 -10.87 -23.24
C LYS A 510 -6.43 -11.25 -24.71
N ALA A 511 -5.27 -11.71 -25.19
CA ALA A 511 -5.09 -12.07 -26.58
C ALA A 511 -5.68 -13.46 -26.88
N ASP A 512 -5.27 -14.45 -26.10
CA ASP A 512 -5.62 -15.85 -26.26
C ASP A 512 -5.68 -16.61 -24.92
N ALA A 513 -5.93 -17.91 -24.98
CA ALA A 513 -6.02 -18.77 -23.79
C ALA A 513 -4.68 -18.98 -23.06
N ASP A 514 -3.56 -18.56 -23.65
CA ASP A 514 -2.21 -18.65 -23.06
C ASP A 514 -1.93 -17.60 -21.97
N GLY A 515 -2.86 -16.66 -21.76
CA GLY A 515 -2.77 -15.62 -20.75
C GLY A 515 -2.01 -14.36 -21.20
N THR A 516 -1.63 -14.25 -22.47
CA THR A 516 -1.01 -13.04 -23.02
C THR A 516 -2.01 -11.92 -23.21
N PHE A 517 -1.50 -10.68 -23.29
CA PHE A 517 -2.27 -9.47 -23.55
C PHE A 517 -1.84 -8.83 -24.86
N LYS A 518 -2.77 -8.13 -25.51
CA LYS A 518 -2.53 -7.30 -26.69
C LYS A 518 -3.21 -5.96 -26.55
N ALA A 519 -2.77 -4.99 -27.34
CA ALA A 519 -3.42 -3.68 -27.44
C ALA A 519 -4.94 -3.83 -27.69
N ASN A 520 -5.74 -3.03 -27.02
CA ASN A 520 -7.19 -3.06 -27.15
C ASN A 520 -7.64 -2.39 -28.44
N ASP A 521 -8.11 -3.18 -29.40
CA ASP A 521 -8.52 -2.73 -30.74
C ASP A 521 -9.67 -1.72 -30.72
N LYS A 522 -10.40 -1.56 -29.60
CA LYS A 522 -11.44 -0.51 -29.51
C LYS A 522 -10.89 0.91 -29.71
N TYR A 523 -9.59 1.11 -29.49
CA TYR A 523 -8.94 2.40 -29.67
C TYR A 523 -8.22 2.57 -31.01
N LYS A 524 -8.13 1.52 -31.83
CA LYS A 524 -7.38 1.50 -33.08
C LYS A 524 -7.83 2.58 -34.06
N ASP A 525 -9.14 2.78 -34.17
CA ASP A 525 -9.77 3.69 -35.14
C ASP A 525 -10.09 5.07 -34.55
N VAL A 526 -9.64 5.33 -33.30
CA VAL A 526 -9.75 6.67 -32.72
C VAL A 526 -8.86 7.63 -33.52
N PRO A 527 -9.40 8.76 -34.03
CA PRO A 527 -8.62 9.68 -34.85
C PRO A 527 -7.33 10.13 -34.15
N GLY A 528 -6.18 9.83 -34.75
CA GLY A 528 -4.86 10.17 -34.25
C GLY A 528 -4.26 9.15 -33.27
N ALA A 529 -4.93 8.03 -33.02
CA ALA A 529 -4.39 6.95 -32.21
C ALA A 529 -3.10 6.38 -32.84
N VAL A 530 -2.14 6.04 -31.98
CA VAL A 530 -0.84 5.46 -32.37
C VAL A 530 -0.64 4.17 -31.58
N LEU A 531 -0.42 3.06 -32.26
CA LEU A 531 0.01 1.83 -31.60
C LEU A 531 1.42 2.05 -31.04
N ARG A 532 1.55 1.95 -29.73
CA ARG A 532 2.82 2.02 -29.02
C ARG A 532 3.23 0.62 -28.57
N PRO A 533 4.38 0.10 -29.05
CA PRO A 533 4.93 -1.12 -28.49
C PRO A 533 5.34 -0.86 -27.04
N GLY A 534 5.00 -1.81 -26.18
CA GLY A 534 5.36 -1.78 -24.76
C GLY A 534 6.81 -2.16 -24.52
N ASN A 535 7.25 -1.99 -23.28
CA ASN A 535 8.54 -2.44 -22.77
C ASN A 535 8.39 -3.55 -21.72
N LEU A 536 7.18 -4.03 -21.48
CA LEU A 536 6.87 -5.11 -20.57
C LEU A 536 6.62 -6.43 -21.32
N SER A 537 6.72 -7.56 -20.60
CA SER A 537 6.34 -8.87 -21.14
C SER A 537 4.88 -8.87 -21.60
N ALA A 538 4.57 -9.60 -22.68
CA ALA A 538 3.19 -9.79 -23.13
C ALA A 538 2.27 -10.47 -22.08
N MET A 539 2.84 -11.04 -21.02
CA MET A 539 2.07 -11.56 -19.87
C MET A 539 1.56 -10.46 -18.95
N ILE A 540 1.95 -9.20 -19.15
CA ILE A 540 1.59 -8.06 -18.33
C ILE A 540 0.71 -7.12 -19.14
N GLY A 541 -0.56 -7.02 -18.75
CA GLY A 541 -1.57 -6.24 -19.47
C GLY A 541 -1.79 -4.81 -18.96
N ALA A 542 -0.97 -4.31 -18.05
CA ALA A 542 -1.12 -3.00 -17.41
C ALA A 542 0.24 -2.34 -17.18
N SER A 543 0.29 -1.06 -16.87
CA SER A 543 1.47 -0.42 -16.31
C SER A 543 1.82 -1.07 -14.97
N VAL A 544 3.09 -1.11 -14.61
CA VAL A 544 3.58 -1.66 -13.33
C VAL A 544 4.25 -0.58 -12.50
N HIS A 545 4.48 -0.88 -11.24
CA HIS A 545 5.13 0.01 -10.29
C HIS A 545 6.59 0.28 -10.66
N SER A 546 7.18 1.26 -10.01
CA SER A 546 8.59 1.59 -10.14
C SER A 546 9.27 1.71 -8.78
N GLY A 547 10.59 1.50 -8.77
CA GLY A 547 11.39 1.40 -7.55
C GLY A 547 11.97 2.72 -7.03
N GLU A 548 11.48 3.87 -7.52
CA GLU A 548 11.92 5.18 -7.02
C GLU A 548 11.33 5.47 -5.64
N ASP A 549 12.07 6.27 -4.86
CA ASP A 549 11.62 6.76 -3.55
C ASP A 549 10.29 7.52 -3.64
N VAL A 550 9.44 7.35 -2.63
CA VAL A 550 8.20 8.13 -2.49
C VAL A 550 8.41 9.34 -1.59
N ILE A 551 7.58 10.36 -1.77
CA ILE A 551 7.62 11.58 -0.95
C ILE A 551 6.70 11.39 0.25
N LEU A 552 7.29 11.43 1.48
CA LEU A 552 6.57 11.54 2.74
C LEU A 552 6.52 13.00 3.18
N THR A 553 5.33 13.50 3.52
CA THR A 553 5.14 14.78 4.18
C THR A 553 4.41 14.61 5.51
N ALA A 554 4.75 15.45 6.50
CA ALA A 554 4.24 15.28 7.85
C ALA A 554 4.02 16.60 8.60
N THR A 555 3.07 16.59 9.54
CA THR A 555 2.80 17.68 10.49
C THR A 555 2.26 17.12 11.81
N GLY A 556 2.36 17.91 12.87
CA GLY A 556 1.93 17.54 14.22
C GLY A 556 3.04 16.96 15.09
N PRO A 557 2.75 16.58 16.35
CA PRO A 557 3.73 16.10 17.30
C PRO A 557 4.44 14.82 16.83
N GLY A 558 5.77 14.81 16.81
CA GLY A 558 6.60 13.70 16.33
C GLY A 558 7.00 13.81 14.86
N SER A 559 6.42 14.76 14.09
CA SER A 559 6.73 14.94 12.66
C SER A 559 8.16 15.42 12.40
N GLU A 560 8.85 15.96 13.40
CA GLU A 560 10.26 16.38 13.32
C GLU A 560 11.23 15.24 12.98
N ARG A 561 10.80 13.98 13.14
CA ARG A 561 11.57 12.81 12.70
C ARG A 561 11.55 12.58 11.19
N VAL A 562 10.63 13.23 10.49
CA VAL A 562 10.48 13.08 9.03
C VAL A 562 11.43 14.05 8.33
N HIS A 563 12.58 13.56 7.87
CA HIS A 563 13.58 14.35 7.16
C HIS A 563 14.56 13.48 6.37
N GLY A 564 15.18 14.05 5.34
CA GLY A 564 16.25 13.41 4.56
C GLY A 564 15.77 12.21 3.75
N SER A 565 16.53 11.12 3.80
CA SER A 565 16.20 9.83 3.19
C SER A 565 15.92 8.82 4.29
N MET A 566 14.81 8.09 4.18
CA MET A 566 14.31 7.12 5.14
C MET A 566 14.05 5.79 4.44
N ASP A 567 14.06 4.71 5.21
CA ASP A 567 13.51 3.43 4.76
C ASP A 567 11.99 3.37 5.01
N ASN A 568 11.25 2.51 4.29
CA ASN A 568 9.81 2.38 4.52
C ASN A 568 9.47 1.86 5.92
N THR A 569 10.37 1.10 6.56
CA THR A 569 10.21 0.64 7.94
C THR A 569 10.32 1.79 8.96
N ASP A 570 11.03 2.88 8.63
CA ASP A 570 11.12 4.06 9.49
C ASP A 570 9.78 4.78 9.66
N VAL A 571 8.85 4.62 8.72
CA VAL A 571 7.50 5.20 8.83
C VAL A 571 6.76 4.63 10.05
N PHE A 572 6.85 3.33 10.28
CA PHE A 572 6.36 2.70 11.51
C PHE A 572 7.03 3.31 12.74
N ARG A 573 8.35 3.47 12.70
CA ARG A 573 9.13 4.00 13.82
C ARG A 573 8.72 5.43 14.19
N VAL A 574 8.46 6.30 13.18
CA VAL A 574 7.93 7.66 13.40
C VAL A 574 6.60 7.60 14.17
N MET A 575 5.67 6.74 13.73
CA MET A 575 4.37 6.59 14.37
C MET A 575 4.46 5.97 15.77
N ALA A 576 5.29 4.94 15.93
CA ALA A 576 5.52 4.27 17.21
C ALA A 576 6.14 5.22 18.24
N ASP A 577 7.11 6.05 17.82
CA ASP A 577 7.74 7.06 18.69
C ASP A 577 6.76 8.16 19.09
N ALA A 578 5.95 8.67 18.14
CA ALA A 578 4.95 9.68 18.43
C ALA A 578 3.89 9.18 19.45
N LEU A 579 3.55 7.91 19.39
CA LEU A 579 2.60 7.26 20.29
C LEU A 579 3.21 6.71 21.58
N GLY A 580 4.55 6.64 21.71
CA GLY A 580 5.22 6.07 22.89
C GLY A 580 4.87 4.59 23.07
N LEU A 581 5.03 3.75 22.03
CA LEU A 581 4.52 2.37 22.03
C LEU A 581 5.47 1.31 22.60
N ALA A 582 6.70 1.67 23.01
CA ALA A 582 7.64 0.71 23.57
C ALA A 582 7.20 0.16 24.95
N ALA A 583 7.78 -0.98 25.34
CA ALA A 583 7.56 -1.55 26.68
C ALA A 583 8.26 -0.72 27.76
N GLY A 584 7.56 -0.46 28.85
CA GLY A 584 8.15 0.19 30.04
C GLY A 584 7.82 1.66 30.19
N GLN A 585 6.91 2.21 29.42
CA GLN A 585 6.35 3.54 29.61
C GLN A 585 4.96 3.53 30.21
#